data_352fb6a0fef04b1419ffdc56637cdc37
#
_entry.id   352fb6a0fef04b1419ffdc56637cdc37
#
_cell.length_a   1.000
_cell.length_b   1.000
_cell.length_c   1.000
_cell.angle_alpha   90.00
_cell.angle_beta   90.00
_cell.angle_gamma   90.00
#
_symmetry.space_group_name_H-M   'P 1'
#
loop_
_entity.id
_entity.type
_entity.pdbx_description
1 polymer ?
#
loop_
_entity_poly.entity_id
_entity_poly.type
_entity_poly.pdbx_seq_one_letter_code
_entity_poly.pdbx_strand_id
1 'polypeptide(L)'
;MSEYEQVRGGKLVLKGEKNKSKKRKHKSRHVNSAPKVDGDCLAHGNWWKVTKIEEITGPVAIEFGKHTYVKALDSGLFTLGAPHDEGEGPSPEEVLTAVLIDDRKVAFKSGYGKYLRVEKNGVVTGRSDAIGAMEQWEPVFENGKMALQSYSDCFMSVDDEDDAVVARSRKASSDQMLHIRSQTVKDVNPLKDVPAEEQGALAQVEINYVKKFQKFQDKRLRICSEDKSELKKAKEEGTFHETLLDRRSKMKADRYCK
;
A
#
# COMPACT_ATOMS: atom_id res chain seq x y z
N MET A 1 54.60 51.42 6.57
CA MET A 1 53.45 50.61 6.17
C MET A 1 53.73 49.22 6.62
N SER A 2 52.87 48.65 7.49
CA SER A 2 53.21 47.55 8.38
C SER A 2 53.13 46.19 7.72
N GLU A 3 54.15 45.38 7.90
CA GLU A 3 54.33 43.99 7.42
C GLU A 3 53.54 42.95 8.25
N TYR A 4 52.44 43.34 8.93
CA TYR A 4 51.74 42.47 9.88
C TYR A 4 50.40 41.86 9.37
N GLU A 5 50.11 41.95 8.07
CA GLU A 5 48.83 41.50 7.53
C GLU A 5 48.82 40.09 6.90
N GLN A 6 49.78 39.23 7.18
CA GLN A 6 49.77 37.85 6.71
C GLN A 6 49.94 36.80 7.83
N VAL A 7 49.08 36.83 8.83
CA VAL A 7 48.98 35.68 9.74
C VAL A 7 48.01 34.66 9.15
N ARG A 8 48.54 33.66 8.46
CA ARG A 8 47.79 32.48 8.07
C ARG A 8 47.44 31.68 9.33
N GLY A 9 46.16 31.63 9.69
CA GLY A 9 45.64 30.83 10.79
C GLY A 9 45.77 29.33 10.51
N GLY A 10 46.94 28.76 10.66
CA GLY A 10 47.18 27.33 10.64
C GLY A 10 47.03 26.76 12.05
N LYS A 11 46.30 25.67 12.20
CA LYS A 11 46.15 24.95 13.46
C LYS A 11 47.53 24.51 13.99
N LEU A 12 47.86 24.95 15.21
CA LEU A 12 49.13 24.55 15.87
C LEU A 12 49.11 23.03 16.11
N VAL A 13 50.11 22.32 15.58
CA VAL A 13 50.30 20.87 15.79
C VAL A 13 51.49 20.70 16.75
N LEU A 14 51.19 20.15 17.94
CA LEU A 14 52.20 19.86 18.96
C LEU A 14 53.03 18.62 18.55
N LYS A 15 54.36 18.67 18.81
CA LYS A 15 55.30 17.60 18.49
C LYS A 15 54.94 16.34 19.27
N GLY A 16 54.40 15.30 18.57
CA GLY A 16 53.96 14.04 19.16
C GLY A 16 52.49 13.68 18.86
N GLU A 17 51.70 14.58 18.29
CA GLU A 17 50.34 14.29 17.89
C GLU A 17 50.29 13.52 16.56
N LYS A 18 49.97 12.25 16.61
CA LYS A 18 49.74 11.44 15.40
C LYS A 18 48.49 11.98 14.70
N ASN A 19 48.66 12.52 13.50
CA ASN A 19 47.54 12.91 12.63
C ASN A 19 46.58 11.72 12.43
N LYS A 20 45.51 11.67 13.19
CA LYS A 20 44.39 10.78 12.90
C LYS A 20 43.72 11.27 11.62
N SER A 21 44.09 10.66 10.50
CA SER A 21 43.39 10.85 9.25
C SER A 21 41.90 10.63 9.52
N LYS A 22 41.08 11.67 9.40
CA LYS A 22 39.62 11.54 9.42
C LYS A 22 39.21 10.65 8.25
N LYS A 23 39.04 9.35 8.48
CA LYS A 23 38.32 8.48 7.56
C LYS A 23 37.00 9.19 7.26
N ARG A 24 36.88 9.73 6.06
CA ARG A 24 35.59 10.20 5.52
C ARG A 24 34.62 9.02 5.64
N LYS A 25 33.70 9.08 6.59
CA LYS A 25 32.55 8.20 6.60
C LYS A 25 31.87 8.38 5.24
N HIS A 26 31.94 7.36 4.42
CA HIS A 26 31.06 7.23 3.26
C HIS A 26 29.65 7.29 3.82
N LYS A 27 29.05 8.47 3.70
CA LYS A 27 27.61 8.59 3.85
C LYS A 27 27.05 7.76 2.71
N SER A 28 26.60 6.54 2.99
CA SER A 28 25.78 5.80 2.05
C SER A 28 24.65 6.76 1.68
N ARG A 29 24.72 7.30 0.48
CA ARG A 29 23.57 7.95 -0.11
C ARG A 29 22.49 6.84 -0.15
N HIS A 30 21.52 6.95 0.74
CA HIS A 30 20.23 6.36 0.47
C HIS A 30 19.85 6.92 -0.90
N VAL A 31 20.05 6.12 -1.91
CA VAL A 31 19.44 6.34 -3.21
C VAL A 31 17.95 6.13 -2.90
N ASN A 32 17.22 7.23 -2.67
CA ASN A 32 15.82 7.26 -2.89
C ASN A 32 15.68 6.87 -4.36
N SER A 33 15.49 5.59 -4.63
CA SER A 33 15.00 5.16 -5.92
C SER A 33 13.68 5.93 -6.09
N ALA A 34 13.66 6.83 -7.06
CA ALA A 34 12.42 7.44 -7.50
C ALA A 34 11.39 6.31 -7.66
N PRO A 35 10.15 6.48 -7.19
CA PRO A 35 9.13 5.46 -7.36
C PRO A 35 9.15 5.06 -8.84
N LYS A 36 9.34 3.77 -9.11
CA LYS A 36 9.21 3.25 -10.47
C LYS A 36 7.80 3.56 -10.88
N VAL A 37 7.64 4.47 -11.81
CA VAL A 37 6.34 4.84 -12.36
C VAL A 37 5.86 3.60 -13.11
N ASP A 38 4.77 2.99 -12.63
CA ASP A 38 4.17 1.83 -13.29
C ASP A 38 3.68 2.26 -14.68
N GLY A 39 4.20 1.62 -15.73
CA GLY A 39 3.80 1.90 -17.10
C GLY A 39 2.30 1.71 -17.32
N ASP A 40 1.68 0.76 -16.63
CA ASP A 40 0.24 0.53 -16.63
C ASP A 40 -0.54 1.74 -16.08
N CYS A 41 -0.05 2.37 -15.03
CA CYS A 41 -0.66 3.57 -14.46
C CYS A 41 -0.62 4.76 -15.44
N LEU A 42 0.50 4.92 -16.15
CA LEU A 42 0.63 5.97 -17.18
C LEU A 42 -0.29 5.73 -18.37
N ALA A 43 -0.43 4.48 -18.81
CA ALA A 43 -1.32 4.11 -19.92
C ALA A 43 -2.80 4.38 -19.62
N HIS A 44 -3.18 4.51 -18.35
CA HIS A 44 -4.56 4.76 -17.90
C HIS A 44 -4.72 6.13 -17.23
N GLY A 45 -3.97 7.15 -17.66
CA GLY A 45 -4.13 8.53 -17.18
C GLY A 45 -3.85 8.72 -15.69
N ASN A 46 -2.86 8.01 -15.14
CA ASN A 46 -2.49 7.94 -13.72
C ASN A 46 -3.53 7.24 -12.81
N TRP A 47 -4.38 6.41 -13.37
CA TRP A 47 -5.24 5.50 -12.63
C TRP A 47 -4.55 4.16 -12.45
N TRP A 48 -4.25 3.79 -11.20
CA TRP A 48 -3.54 2.56 -10.89
C TRP A 48 -4.49 1.41 -10.60
N LYS A 49 -4.08 0.19 -10.95
CA LYS A 49 -4.84 -1.04 -10.74
C LYS A 49 -4.85 -1.42 -9.26
N VAL A 50 -6.04 -1.63 -8.71
CA VAL A 50 -6.26 -2.10 -7.34
C VAL A 50 -5.90 -3.59 -7.23
N THR A 51 -5.23 -3.95 -6.15
CA THR A 51 -4.81 -5.34 -5.87
C THR A 51 -5.39 -5.91 -4.58
N LYS A 52 -5.91 -5.05 -3.70
CA LYS A 52 -6.49 -5.42 -2.41
C LYS A 52 -7.78 -4.66 -2.17
N ILE A 53 -8.68 -5.24 -1.40
CA ILE A 53 -9.97 -4.62 -1.08
C ILE A 53 -9.82 -3.29 -0.33
N GLU A 54 -8.84 -3.18 0.57
CA GLU A 54 -8.55 -1.98 1.36
C GLU A 54 -8.19 -0.76 0.49
N GLU A 55 -7.74 -1.02 -0.73
CA GLU A 55 -7.38 0.00 -1.73
C GLU A 55 -8.61 0.53 -2.49
N ILE A 56 -9.78 -0.13 -2.36
CA ILE A 56 -11.03 0.26 -3.05
C ILE A 56 -11.75 1.35 -2.23
N THR A 57 -11.26 2.57 -2.32
CA THR A 57 -11.82 3.72 -1.61
C THR A 57 -11.77 4.99 -2.45
N GLY A 58 -12.76 5.88 -2.27
CA GLY A 58 -12.82 7.15 -2.99
C GLY A 58 -13.10 6.98 -4.49
N PRO A 59 -12.53 7.83 -5.37
CA PRO A 59 -12.77 7.76 -6.80
C PRO A 59 -12.14 6.51 -7.42
N VAL A 60 -12.98 5.71 -8.07
CA VAL A 60 -12.62 4.47 -8.74
C VAL A 60 -13.31 4.37 -10.10
N ALA A 61 -12.76 3.57 -11.01
CA ALA A 61 -13.39 3.17 -12.26
C ALA A 61 -13.34 1.65 -12.40
N ILE A 62 -14.40 1.05 -12.94
CA ILE A 62 -14.49 -0.39 -13.20
C ILE A 62 -14.17 -0.60 -14.68
N GLU A 63 -13.10 -1.31 -14.95
CA GLU A 63 -12.59 -1.59 -16.30
C GLU A 63 -12.93 -3.01 -16.71
N PHE A 64 -13.61 -3.17 -17.85
CA PHE A 64 -13.79 -4.43 -18.56
C PHE A 64 -12.96 -4.42 -19.86
N GLY A 65 -12.19 -5.48 -20.05
CA GLY A 65 -11.31 -5.55 -21.23
C GLY A 65 -10.12 -4.60 -21.16
N LYS A 66 -9.86 -3.88 -22.24
CA LYS A 66 -8.71 -3.00 -22.36
C LYS A 66 -9.16 -1.55 -22.56
N HIS A 67 -8.87 -0.69 -21.60
CA HIS A 67 -9.22 0.75 -21.61
C HIS A 67 -10.71 1.06 -21.77
N THR A 68 -11.59 0.15 -21.33
CA THR A 68 -13.04 0.32 -21.46
C THR A 68 -13.66 0.29 -20.07
N TYR A 69 -14.42 1.32 -19.73
CA TYR A 69 -14.93 1.51 -18.36
C TYR A 69 -16.44 1.46 -18.30
N VAL A 70 -16.95 1.06 -17.14
CA VAL A 70 -18.40 1.09 -16.85
C VAL A 70 -18.84 2.53 -16.72
N LYS A 71 -19.81 2.93 -17.55
CA LYS A 71 -20.39 4.26 -17.65
C LYS A 71 -21.78 4.30 -17.00
N ALA A 72 -22.03 5.32 -16.17
CA ALA A 72 -23.31 5.59 -15.59
C ALA A 72 -24.14 6.47 -16.55
N LEU A 73 -25.37 6.05 -16.84
CA LEU A 73 -26.32 6.83 -17.64
C LEU A 73 -27.27 7.62 -16.74
N ASP A 74 -27.82 8.72 -17.25
CA ASP A 74 -28.84 9.54 -16.58
C ASP A 74 -30.16 8.79 -16.31
N SER A 75 -30.46 7.76 -17.12
CA SER A 75 -31.58 6.84 -16.92
C SER A 75 -31.44 5.97 -15.65
N GLY A 76 -30.26 5.96 -15.05
CA GLY A 76 -29.90 5.08 -13.92
C GLY A 76 -29.54 3.66 -14.34
N LEU A 77 -29.21 3.45 -15.61
CA LEU A 77 -28.61 2.21 -16.12
C LEU A 77 -27.10 2.36 -16.22
N PHE A 78 -26.41 1.24 -16.33
CA PHE A 78 -24.96 1.19 -16.57
C PHE A 78 -24.70 0.45 -17.87
N THR A 79 -23.78 1.01 -18.65
CA THR A 79 -23.32 0.44 -19.92
C THR A 79 -21.81 0.46 -19.96
N LEU A 80 -21.23 -0.27 -20.90
CA LEU A 80 -19.81 -0.16 -21.20
C LEU A 80 -19.58 1.11 -22.01
N GLY A 81 -18.59 1.91 -21.64
CA GLY A 81 -18.17 3.09 -22.38
C GLY A 81 -17.40 2.74 -23.65
N ALA A 82 -17.08 3.73 -24.46
CA ALA A 82 -16.16 3.56 -25.58
C ALA A 82 -14.73 3.30 -25.06
N PRO A 83 -13.90 2.53 -25.79
CA PRO A 83 -12.50 2.34 -25.41
C PRO A 83 -11.74 3.67 -25.49
N HIS A 84 -10.93 3.94 -24.47
CA HIS A 84 -10.08 5.13 -24.39
C HIS A 84 -8.72 4.91 -25.05
N ASP A 85 -8.05 5.97 -25.45
CA ASP A 85 -6.69 5.93 -25.97
C ASP A 85 -5.66 5.75 -24.83
N GLU A 86 -4.46 5.25 -25.17
CA GLU A 86 -3.37 5.10 -24.22
C GLU A 86 -2.98 6.47 -23.62
N GLY A 87 -2.96 6.54 -22.29
CA GLY A 87 -2.67 7.77 -21.56
C GLY A 87 -3.91 8.55 -21.13
N GLU A 88 -5.10 8.17 -21.60
CA GLU A 88 -6.36 8.73 -21.14
C GLU A 88 -6.92 7.95 -19.94
N GLY A 89 -7.45 8.68 -18.97
CA GLY A 89 -8.18 8.13 -17.85
C GLY A 89 -9.67 8.00 -18.13
N PRO A 90 -10.44 7.39 -17.22
CA PRO A 90 -11.89 7.30 -17.34
C PRO A 90 -12.57 8.68 -17.39
N SER A 91 -13.61 8.79 -18.18
CA SER A 91 -14.46 9.98 -18.28
C SER A 91 -15.22 10.25 -16.96
N PRO A 92 -15.69 11.49 -16.70
CA PRO A 92 -16.42 11.80 -15.45
C PRO A 92 -17.65 10.92 -15.19
N GLU A 93 -18.31 10.43 -16.23
CA GLU A 93 -19.48 9.54 -16.16
C GLU A 93 -19.11 8.08 -15.82
N GLU A 94 -17.84 7.73 -15.95
CA GLU A 94 -17.25 6.41 -15.66
C GLU A 94 -16.59 6.37 -14.27
N VAL A 95 -16.45 7.54 -13.65
CA VAL A 95 -15.90 7.65 -12.29
C VAL A 95 -17.00 7.38 -11.28
N LEU A 96 -16.78 6.37 -10.47
CA LEU A 96 -17.62 6.00 -9.34
C LEU A 96 -16.92 6.37 -8.03
N THR A 97 -17.68 6.52 -6.97
CA THR A 97 -17.12 6.66 -5.62
C THR A 97 -17.31 5.35 -4.86
N ALA A 98 -16.21 4.70 -4.52
CA ALA A 98 -16.22 3.49 -3.70
C ALA A 98 -16.31 3.82 -2.22
N VAL A 99 -17.17 3.09 -1.52
CA VAL A 99 -17.35 3.14 -0.06
C VAL A 99 -17.09 1.75 0.49
N LEU A 100 -16.05 1.59 1.29
CA LEU A 100 -15.79 0.35 2.01
C LEU A 100 -16.80 0.20 3.14
N ILE A 101 -17.51 -0.92 3.18
CA ILE A 101 -18.53 -1.21 4.19
C ILE A 101 -17.92 -2.02 5.32
N ASP A 102 -17.23 -3.09 4.97
CA ASP A 102 -16.46 -3.95 5.88
C ASP A 102 -15.23 -4.54 5.15
N ASP A 103 -14.51 -5.45 5.78
CA ASP A 103 -13.28 -6.05 5.26
C ASP A 103 -13.47 -6.85 3.95
N ARG A 104 -14.72 -7.08 3.52
CA ARG A 104 -15.05 -7.89 2.34
C ARG A 104 -15.98 -7.20 1.36
N LYS A 105 -16.68 -6.15 1.79
CA LYS A 105 -17.77 -5.57 1.03
C LYS A 105 -17.58 -4.10 0.75
N VAL A 106 -17.90 -3.73 -0.48
CA VAL A 106 -17.84 -2.37 -0.97
C VAL A 106 -19.16 -1.97 -1.60
N ALA A 107 -19.47 -0.68 -1.60
CA ALA A 107 -20.55 -0.11 -2.38
C ALA A 107 -19.98 0.91 -3.35
N PHE A 108 -20.61 1.04 -4.52
CA PHE A 108 -20.21 2.01 -5.53
C PHE A 108 -21.32 3.02 -5.73
N LYS A 109 -20.96 4.29 -5.73
CA LYS A 109 -21.85 5.42 -5.94
C LYS A 109 -21.52 6.10 -7.24
N SER A 110 -22.50 6.28 -8.11
CA SER A 110 -22.34 7.00 -9.39
C SER A 110 -22.20 8.51 -9.20
N GLY A 111 -21.72 9.22 -10.22
CA GLY A 111 -21.70 10.68 -10.26
C GLY A 111 -23.09 11.34 -10.05
N TYR A 112 -24.16 10.61 -10.31
CA TYR A 112 -25.55 11.03 -10.04
C TYR A 112 -25.97 10.88 -8.57
N GLY A 113 -25.05 10.46 -7.69
CA GLY A 113 -25.31 10.32 -6.25
C GLY A 113 -26.08 9.07 -5.85
N LYS A 114 -26.27 8.11 -6.75
CA LYS A 114 -26.99 6.85 -6.54
C LYS A 114 -26.05 5.67 -6.47
N TYR A 115 -26.41 4.64 -5.69
CA TYR A 115 -25.62 3.43 -5.50
C TYR A 115 -25.91 2.37 -6.56
N LEU A 116 -24.87 1.64 -6.98
CA LEU A 116 -24.98 0.47 -7.85
C LEU A 116 -25.72 -0.63 -7.13
N ARG A 117 -26.79 -1.09 -7.73
CA ARG A 117 -27.69 -2.12 -7.22
C ARG A 117 -27.91 -3.20 -8.26
N VAL A 118 -28.03 -4.44 -7.83
CA VAL A 118 -28.46 -5.55 -8.70
C VAL A 118 -29.94 -5.80 -8.51
N GLU A 119 -30.70 -5.70 -9.58
CA GLU A 119 -32.13 -6.03 -9.62
C GLU A 119 -32.33 -7.56 -9.61
N LYS A 120 -33.56 -8.03 -9.31
CA LYS A 120 -33.86 -9.46 -9.31
C LYS A 120 -33.67 -10.15 -10.67
N ASN A 121 -33.79 -9.41 -11.75
CA ASN A 121 -33.54 -9.87 -13.13
C ASN A 121 -32.05 -9.92 -13.50
N GLY A 122 -31.16 -9.53 -12.57
CA GLY A 122 -29.72 -9.49 -12.77
C GLY A 122 -29.21 -8.24 -13.49
N VAL A 123 -30.05 -7.24 -13.76
CA VAL A 123 -29.60 -5.96 -14.34
C VAL A 123 -29.03 -5.07 -13.25
N VAL A 124 -27.92 -4.41 -13.53
CA VAL A 124 -27.30 -3.45 -12.62
C VAL A 124 -27.90 -2.06 -12.85
N THR A 125 -28.40 -1.45 -11.79
CA THR A 125 -29.03 -0.13 -11.83
C THR A 125 -28.42 0.81 -10.77
N GLY A 126 -28.43 2.11 -11.03
CA GLY A 126 -27.99 3.17 -10.13
C GLY A 126 -29.16 4.06 -9.71
N ARG A 127 -30.13 3.49 -9.00
CA ARG A 127 -31.36 4.21 -8.58
C ARG A 127 -31.54 4.28 -7.07
N SER A 128 -30.70 3.58 -6.30
CA SER A 128 -30.80 3.52 -4.84
C SER A 128 -30.13 4.71 -4.17
N ASP A 129 -30.79 5.32 -3.19
CA ASP A 129 -30.27 6.41 -2.36
C ASP A 129 -29.47 5.92 -1.14
N ALA A 130 -29.67 4.67 -0.75
CA ALA A 130 -29.08 4.08 0.44
C ALA A 130 -28.40 2.74 0.15
N ILE A 131 -27.44 2.38 0.99
CA ILE A 131 -26.76 1.10 0.91
C ILE A 131 -27.57 0.06 1.69
N GLY A 132 -28.20 -0.86 0.98
CA GLY A 132 -28.82 -2.06 1.55
C GLY A 132 -28.04 -3.31 1.15
N ALA A 133 -28.65 -4.47 1.27
CA ALA A 133 -28.01 -5.73 0.88
C ALA A 133 -27.76 -5.83 -0.64
N MET A 134 -28.64 -5.25 -1.45
CA MET A 134 -28.57 -5.31 -2.91
C MET A 134 -27.51 -4.39 -3.52
N GLU A 135 -27.02 -3.41 -2.77
CA GLU A 135 -26.00 -2.44 -3.15
C GLU A 135 -24.58 -2.85 -2.71
N GLN A 136 -24.48 -4.01 -2.04
CA GLN A 136 -23.21 -4.54 -1.57
C GLN A 136 -22.58 -5.45 -2.62
N TRP A 137 -21.28 -5.23 -2.86
CA TRP A 137 -20.46 -6.00 -3.77
C TRP A 137 -19.28 -6.60 -3.03
N GLU A 138 -18.94 -7.84 -3.34
CA GLU A 138 -17.78 -8.53 -2.78
C GLU A 138 -16.69 -8.67 -3.87
N PRO A 139 -15.59 -7.95 -3.76
CA PRO A 139 -14.44 -8.10 -4.66
C PRO A 139 -13.73 -9.42 -4.39
N VAL A 140 -13.64 -10.27 -5.40
CA VAL A 140 -12.94 -11.55 -5.34
C VAL A 140 -11.64 -11.44 -6.13
N PHE A 141 -10.52 -11.70 -5.46
CA PHE A 141 -9.18 -11.67 -6.08
C PHE A 141 -8.63 -13.09 -6.16
N GLU A 142 -8.30 -13.54 -7.34
CA GLU A 142 -7.69 -14.86 -7.57
C GLU A 142 -6.64 -14.79 -8.68
N ASN A 143 -5.43 -15.27 -8.42
CA ASN A 143 -4.33 -15.35 -9.39
C ASN A 143 -4.05 -14.05 -10.17
N GLY A 144 -4.18 -12.89 -9.50
CA GLY A 144 -3.98 -11.57 -10.12
C GLY A 144 -5.15 -11.10 -11.00
N LYS A 145 -6.24 -11.87 -11.04
CA LYS A 145 -7.52 -11.49 -11.65
C LYS A 145 -8.48 -11.03 -10.57
N MET A 146 -9.47 -10.28 -10.99
CA MET A 146 -10.49 -9.74 -10.09
C MET A 146 -11.88 -9.90 -10.72
N ALA A 147 -12.87 -10.20 -9.88
CA ALA A 147 -14.29 -10.20 -10.24
C ALA A 147 -15.10 -9.55 -9.11
N LEU A 148 -16.25 -8.98 -9.42
CA LEU A 148 -17.17 -8.41 -8.44
C LEU A 148 -18.39 -9.32 -8.29
N GLN A 149 -18.59 -9.86 -7.10
CA GLN A 149 -19.74 -10.69 -6.76
C GLN A 149 -20.83 -9.82 -6.12
N SER A 150 -22.08 -10.02 -6.54
CA SER A 150 -23.24 -9.36 -5.97
C SER A 150 -23.82 -10.14 -4.78
N TYR A 151 -24.79 -9.56 -4.09
CA TYR A 151 -25.54 -10.20 -3.01
C TYR A 151 -26.25 -11.52 -3.41
N SER A 152 -26.51 -11.72 -4.71
CA SER A 152 -27.17 -12.93 -5.26
C SER A 152 -26.18 -14.03 -5.67
N ASP A 153 -24.92 -13.93 -5.25
CA ASP A 153 -23.82 -14.82 -5.63
C ASP A 153 -23.52 -14.81 -7.14
N CYS A 154 -23.98 -13.80 -7.86
CA CYS A 154 -23.72 -13.63 -9.28
C CYS A 154 -22.60 -12.59 -9.49
N PHE A 155 -21.75 -12.84 -10.48
CA PHE A 155 -20.66 -11.98 -10.85
C PHE A 155 -21.09 -10.92 -11.87
N MET A 156 -20.51 -9.73 -11.72
CA MET A 156 -20.70 -8.64 -12.66
C MET A 156 -20.09 -8.99 -14.02
N SER A 157 -20.81 -8.72 -15.09
CA SER A 157 -20.40 -8.89 -16.48
C SER A 157 -21.05 -7.82 -17.36
N VAL A 158 -20.66 -7.79 -18.60
CA VAL A 158 -21.31 -7.00 -19.63
C VAL A 158 -22.09 -7.93 -20.56
N ASP A 159 -23.28 -7.51 -20.94
CA ASP A 159 -24.12 -8.24 -21.90
C ASP A 159 -23.63 -7.90 -23.32
N ASP A 160 -23.36 -8.92 -24.14
CA ASP A 160 -22.80 -8.74 -25.49
C ASP A 160 -23.79 -8.10 -26.50
N GLU A 161 -25.10 -8.10 -26.19
CA GLU A 161 -26.12 -7.56 -27.10
C GLU A 161 -26.33 -6.05 -26.91
N ASP A 162 -26.34 -5.59 -25.66
CA ASP A 162 -26.74 -4.21 -25.31
C ASP A 162 -25.62 -3.43 -24.61
N ASP A 163 -24.41 -4.01 -24.45
CA ASP A 163 -23.33 -3.48 -23.62
C ASP A 163 -23.77 -3.12 -22.19
N ALA A 164 -24.90 -3.64 -21.75
CA ALA A 164 -25.48 -3.37 -20.45
C ALA A 164 -24.72 -4.11 -19.35
N VAL A 165 -24.52 -3.46 -18.20
CA VAL A 165 -23.90 -4.12 -17.04
C VAL A 165 -24.93 -4.99 -16.32
N VAL A 166 -24.60 -6.26 -16.18
CA VAL A 166 -25.46 -7.29 -15.57
C VAL A 166 -24.71 -8.12 -14.54
N ALA A 167 -25.45 -8.83 -13.70
CA ALA A 167 -24.90 -9.81 -12.77
C ALA A 167 -25.79 -11.06 -12.76
N ARG A 168 -25.57 -11.97 -13.71
CA ARG A 168 -26.39 -13.16 -13.94
C ARG A 168 -25.64 -14.47 -13.73
N SER A 169 -24.33 -14.50 -13.95
CA SER A 169 -23.51 -15.72 -13.89
C SER A 169 -23.01 -15.96 -12.47
N ARG A 170 -23.19 -17.20 -11.97
CA ARG A 170 -22.60 -17.65 -10.70
C ARG A 170 -21.16 -18.17 -10.83
N LYS A 171 -20.63 -18.23 -12.04
CA LYS A 171 -19.25 -18.65 -12.30
C LYS A 171 -18.49 -17.46 -12.84
N ALA A 172 -17.30 -17.23 -12.32
CA ALA A 172 -16.38 -16.25 -12.85
C ALA A 172 -15.58 -16.86 -14.00
N SER A 173 -15.95 -16.57 -15.25
CA SER A 173 -15.22 -16.89 -16.46
C SER A 173 -14.49 -15.66 -17.00
N SER A 174 -13.99 -15.69 -18.23
CA SER A 174 -13.26 -14.57 -18.85
C SER A 174 -14.07 -13.26 -18.86
N ASP A 175 -15.37 -13.37 -19.08
CA ASP A 175 -16.28 -12.23 -19.30
C ASP A 175 -16.70 -11.53 -18.00
N GLN A 176 -16.45 -12.17 -16.85
CA GLN A 176 -16.64 -11.63 -15.52
C GLN A 176 -15.35 -11.04 -14.93
N MET A 177 -14.22 -11.20 -15.63
CA MET A 177 -12.95 -10.64 -15.18
C MET A 177 -12.90 -9.15 -15.46
N LEU A 178 -12.63 -8.38 -14.43
CA LEU A 178 -12.56 -6.93 -14.49
C LEU A 178 -11.36 -6.41 -13.69
N HIS A 179 -11.12 -5.14 -13.79
CA HIS A 179 -10.16 -4.43 -12.96
C HIS A 179 -10.83 -3.21 -12.33
N ILE A 180 -10.51 -2.93 -11.08
CA ILE A 180 -10.83 -1.64 -10.49
C ILE A 180 -9.57 -0.80 -10.55
N ARG A 181 -9.72 0.42 -11.04
CA ARG A 181 -8.67 1.43 -11.05
C ARG A 181 -9.02 2.54 -10.08
N SER A 182 -8.02 3.05 -9.38
CA SER A 182 -8.17 4.11 -8.39
C SER A 182 -7.23 5.26 -8.69
N GLN A 183 -7.69 6.48 -8.38
CA GLN A 183 -6.89 7.70 -8.45
C GLN A 183 -6.40 8.14 -7.06
N THR A 184 -6.86 7.47 -5.99
CA THR A 184 -6.40 7.79 -4.63
C THR A 184 -4.90 7.58 -4.52
N VAL A 185 -4.24 8.38 -3.69
CA VAL A 185 -2.81 8.21 -3.44
C VAL A 185 -2.59 6.82 -2.83
N LYS A 186 -1.88 5.96 -3.55
CA LYS A 186 -1.53 4.64 -3.05
C LYS A 186 -0.65 4.80 -1.81
N ASP A 187 -1.15 4.38 -0.66
CA ASP A 187 -0.43 4.48 0.61
C ASP A 187 0.69 3.42 0.63
N VAL A 188 1.76 3.73 -0.12
CA VAL A 188 2.95 2.86 -0.24
C VAL A 188 3.82 3.02 1.01
N ASN A 189 3.25 2.80 2.17
CA ASN A 189 4.06 2.69 3.38
C ASN A 189 4.30 1.20 3.69
N PRO A 190 5.41 0.59 3.22
CA PRO A 190 5.70 -0.83 3.45
C PRO A 190 5.91 -1.16 4.92
N LEU A 191 5.89 -0.15 5.80
CA LEU A 191 6.07 -0.26 7.24
C LEU A 191 4.76 -0.08 8.02
N LYS A 192 3.60 0.08 7.34
CA LYS A 192 2.31 0.31 8.00
C LYS A 192 1.91 -0.87 8.90
N ASP A 193 2.19 -2.08 8.44
CA ASP A 193 1.87 -3.34 9.15
C ASP A 193 2.98 -3.79 10.10
N VAL A 194 4.12 -3.08 10.13
CA VAL A 194 5.25 -3.40 11.00
C VAL A 194 5.15 -2.57 12.28
N PRO A 195 5.17 -3.19 13.47
CA PRO A 195 5.16 -2.47 14.74
C PRO A 195 6.22 -1.37 14.78
N ALA A 196 5.90 -0.23 15.38
CA ALA A 196 6.81 0.94 15.42
C ALA A 196 8.19 0.61 16.04
N GLU A 197 8.23 -0.38 16.93
CA GLU A 197 9.47 -0.87 17.54
C GLU A 197 10.37 -1.62 16.56
N GLU A 198 9.81 -2.24 15.53
CA GLU A 198 10.50 -3.04 14.52
C GLU A 198 10.86 -2.25 13.25
N GLN A 199 10.44 -0.99 13.20
CA GLN A 199 10.76 -0.11 12.07
C GLN A 199 12.19 0.41 12.18
N GLY A 200 12.94 0.34 11.07
CA GLY A 200 14.28 0.92 10.94
C GLY A 200 15.41 -0.10 10.79
N ALA A 201 16.64 0.37 11.04
CA ALA A 201 17.83 -0.49 10.98
C ALA A 201 17.84 -1.50 12.13
N LEU A 202 18.31 -2.74 11.89
CA LEU A 202 18.35 -3.82 12.89
C LEU A 202 18.95 -3.39 14.24
N ALA A 203 20.00 -2.55 14.21
CA ALA A 203 20.59 -2.01 15.43
C ALA A 203 19.64 -1.07 16.19
N GLN A 204 18.82 -0.31 15.47
CA GLN A 204 17.85 0.61 16.08
C GLN A 204 16.67 -0.17 16.65
N VAL A 205 16.21 -1.20 15.95
CA VAL A 205 15.15 -2.10 16.42
C VAL A 205 15.57 -2.79 17.72
N GLU A 206 16.79 -3.36 17.80
CA GLU A 206 17.32 -3.95 19.02
C GLU A 206 17.36 -2.94 20.19
N ILE A 207 17.77 -1.69 19.91
CA ILE A 207 17.76 -0.61 20.90
C ILE A 207 16.32 -0.29 21.37
N ASN A 208 15.36 -0.25 20.46
CA ASN A 208 13.96 0.03 20.78
C ASN A 208 13.39 -1.07 21.69
N TYR A 209 13.65 -2.33 21.37
CA TYR A 209 13.26 -3.46 22.22
C TYR A 209 13.89 -3.41 23.61
N VAL A 210 15.18 -3.08 23.69
CA VAL A 210 15.87 -2.91 24.98
C VAL A 210 15.26 -1.75 25.77
N LYS A 211 15.00 -0.60 25.14
CA LYS A 211 14.38 0.57 25.81
C LYS A 211 12.96 0.27 26.28
N LYS A 212 12.14 -0.37 25.46
CA LYS A 212 10.74 -0.68 25.81
C LYS A 212 10.63 -1.54 27.06
N PHE A 213 11.55 -2.46 27.22
CA PHE A 213 11.45 -3.48 28.26
C PHE A 213 12.44 -3.32 29.43
N GLN A 214 13.38 -2.37 29.34
CA GLN A 214 14.33 -2.06 30.44
C GLN A 214 13.91 -0.82 31.24
N LYS A 215 12.63 -0.52 31.35
CA LYS A 215 12.10 0.69 32.00
C LYS A 215 12.56 0.92 33.45
N PHE A 216 13.06 -0.11 34.12
CA PHE A 216 13.34 -0.07 35.56
C PHE A 216 14.80 -0.34 35.96
N GLN A 217 15.73 -0.49 35.02
CA GLN A 217 17.09 -0.87 35.40
C GLN A 217 18.13 -0.07 34.63
N ASP A 218 18.96 0.63 35.40
CA ASP A 218 20.19 1.31 35.03
C ASP A 218 20.18 2.34 33.88
N LYS A 219 20.79 3.47 34.18
CA LYS A 219 21.03 4.59 33.23
C LYS A 219 21.90 4.20 32.01
N ARG A 220 22.40 2.97 31.91
CA ARG A 220 23.25 2.49 30.82
C ARG A 220 22.55 1.39 30.03
N LEU A 221 22.26 1.70 28.76
CA LEU A 221 21.72 0.75 27.82
C LEU A 221 22.80 -0.28 27.45
N ARG A 222 22.55 -1.57 27.72
CA ARG A 222 23.42 -2.67 27.29
C ARG A 222 22.76 -3.39 26.11
N ILE A 223 23.51 -3.52 25.03
CA ILE A 223 23.09 -4.24 23.82
C ILE A 223 23.91 -5.52 23.73
N CYS A 224 23.29 -6.61 23.26
CA CYS A 224 23.98 -7.86 23.02
C CYS A 224 25.14 -7.69 22.05
N SER A 225 26.32 -8.22 22.40
CA SER A 225 27.51 -8.16 21.56
C SER A 225 27.60 -9.27 20.52
N GLU A 226 26.66 -10.25 20.57
CA GLU A 226 26.60 -11.36 19.61
C GLU A 226 26.36 -10.89 18.18
N ASP A 227 26.76 -11.70 17.21
CA ASP A 227 26.69 -11.38 15.80
C ASP A 227 25.23 -11.06 15.37
N LYS A 228 25.10 -10.06 14.52
CA LYS A 228 23.82 -9.60 13.98
C LYS A 228 23.37 -10.40 12.76
N SER A 229 24.15 -11.35 12.30
CA SER A 229 23.79 -12.23 11.18
C SER A 229 22.55 -13.06 11.50
N GLU A 230 22.38 -13.50 12.75
CA GLU A 230 21.20 -14.21 13.23
C GLU A 230 19.94 -13.35 13.12
N LEU A 231 20.02 -12.07 13.44
CA LEU A 231 18.88 -11.15 13.32
C LEU A 231 18.44 -10.94 11.85
N LYS A 232 19.38 -11.01 10.90
CA LYS A 232 19.03 -10.93 9.48
C LYS A 232 18.28 -12.17 9.02
N LYS A 233 18.80 -13.36 9.37
CA LYS A 233 18.14 -14.63 9.07
C LYS A 233 16.75 -14.73 9.69
N ALA A 234 16.63 -14.38 10.97
CA ALA A 234 15.36 -14.38 11.67
C ALA A 234 14.32 -13.41 11.05
N LYS A 235 14.77 -12.29 10.48
CA LYS A 235 13.90 -11.37 9.76
C LYS A 235 13.41 -11.95 8.44
N GLU A 236 14.25 -12.71 7.74
CA GLU A 236 13.90 -13.43 6.51
C GLU A 236 12.98 -14.63 6.80
N GLU A 237 13.17 -15.30 7.94
CA GLU A 237 12.39 -16.47 8.38
C GLU A 237 11.09 -16.12 9.13
N GLY A 238 10.84 -14.83 9.44
CA GLY A 238 9.63 -14.40 10.17
C GLY A 238 9.70 -14.60 11.69
N THR A 239 10.82 -15.10 12.24
CA THR A 239 11.03 -15.35 13.68
C THR A 239 11.72 -14.19 14.41
N PHE A 240 11.68 -13.00 13.80
CA PHE A 240 12.42 -11.83 14.26
C PHE A 240 12.08 -11.38 15.68
N HIS A 241 10.80 -11.41 16.04
CA HIS A 241 10.33 -11.04 17.38
C HIS A 241 10.88 -11.99 18.47
N GLU A 242 10.85 -13.28 18.21
CA GLU A 242 11.34 -14.30 19.14
C GLU A 242 12.85 -14.17 19.39
N THR A 243 13.62 -14.02 18.32
CA THR A 243 15.07 -13.80 18.40
C THR A 243 15.44 -12.53 19.16
N LEU A 244 14.68 -11.44 19.01
CA LEU A 244 14.90 -10.21 19.80
C LEU A 244 14.61 -10.43 21.29
N LEU A 245 13.58 -11.22 21.63
CA LEU A 245 13.27 -11.57 23.01
C LEU A 245 14.34 -12.49 23.63
N ASP A 246 14.84 -13.44 22.87
CA ASP A 246 15.92 -14.36 23.34
C ASP A 246 17.21 -13.62 23.59
N ARG A 247 17.65 -12.77 22.67
CA ARG A 247 18.83 -11.92 22.86
C ARG A 247 18.68 -11.01 24.08
N ARG A 248 17.48 -10.54 24.35
CA ARG A 248 17.16 -9.74 25.53
C ARG A 248 17.17 -10.59 26.80
N SER A 249 16.68 -11.82 26.78
CA SER A 249 16.68 -12.71 27.95
C SER A 249 18.09 -13.06 28.38
N LYS A 250 19.00 -13.33 27.44
CA LYS A 250 20.42 -13.54 27.66
C LYS A 250 21.07 -12.34 28.37
N MET A 251 20.71 -11.11 28.02
CA MET A 251 21.22 -9.92 28.69
C MET A 251 20.71 -9.72 30.12
N LYS A 252 19.56 -10.32 30.48
CA LYS A 252 18.98 -10.27 31.84
C LYS A 252 19.56 -11.33 32.78
N ALA A 253 19.92 -12.50 32.26
CA ALA A 253 20.34 -13.65 33.05
C ALA A 253 21.58 -13.36 33.92
N ASP A 254 22.52 -12.53 33.46
CA ASP A 254 23.74 -12.18 34.17
C ASP A 254 23.56 -11.32 35.44
N ARG A 255 22.35 -10.86 35.76
CA ARG A 255 22.16 -9.93 36.89
C ARG A 255 21.51 -10.51 38.12
N TYR A 256 20.88 -11.66 38.05
CA TYR A 256 20.10 -12.23 39.13
C TYR A 256 20.63 -13.57 39.63
N CYS A 257 21.69 -14.08 39.04
CA CYS A 257 22.42 -15.22 39.60
C CYS A 257 23.59 -14.73 40.45
N LYS A 258 23.28 -14.20 41.61
CA LYS A 258 24.20 -14.06 42.75
C LYS A 258 23.49 -14.51 44.00
#